data_8d628aeb6bbc27818dc523f873a305d2
#
_entry.id   8d628aeb6bbc27818dc523f873a305d2
#
_cell.length_a   1.000
_cell.length_b   1.000
_cell.length_c   1.000
_cell.angle_alpha   90.00
_cell.angle_beta   90.00
_cell.angle_gamma   90.00
#
_symmetry.space_group_name_H-M   'P 1'
#
loop_
_entity.id
_entity.type
_entity.pdbx_description
1 polymer ?
#
loop_
_entity_poly.entity_id
_entity_poly.type
_entity_poly.pdbx_seq_one_letter_code
_entity_poly.pdbx_strand_id
1 'polypeptide(L)'
;MAIIANSLIALTALLHVGFLVLEMFLWTGPRGRAVFRMTPEQAETTRVLAANQGLYNGFLAAGLFWSLIQPEPAFAFELKVFFLVCVIVAAIYGAWSVKPRILLIQGGPAIAALVFVLMAS
;
A
#
# COMPACT_ATOMS: atom_id res chain seq x y z
N MET A 1 -7.46 -6.68 -20.18
CA MET A 1 -6.61 -7.13 -19.05
C MET A 1 -5.66 -6.06 -18.58
N ALA A 2 -4.90 -5.44 -19.48
CA ALA A 2 -3.93 -4.41 -19.11
C ALA A 2 -4.56 -3.19 -18.46
N ILE A 3 -5.70 -2.72 -18.98
CA ILE A 3 -6.41 -1.57 -18.39
C ILE A 3 -6.87 -1.88 -16.98
N ILE A 4 -7.41 -3.07 -16.75
CA ILE A 4 -7.86 -3.49 -15.41
C ILE A 4 -6.66 -3.60 -14.48
N ALA A 5 -5.58 -4.24 -14.92
CA ALA A 5 -4.36 -4.38 -14.14
C ALA A 5 -3.81 -3.00 -13.74
N ASN A 6 -3.66 -2.08 -14.69
CA ASN A 6 -3.13 -0.75 -14.43
C ASN A 6 -4.04 0.07 -13.51
N SER A 7 -5.36 -0.08 -13.66
CA SER A 7 -6.31 0.59 -12.77
C SER A 7 -6.20 0.09 -11.33
N LEU A 8 -6.04 -1.21 -11.15
CA LEU A 8 -5.85 -1.80 -9.82
C LEU A 8 -4.49 -1.42 -9.21
N ILE A 9 -3.44 -1.31 -10.02
CA ILE A 9 -2.14 -0.80 -9.56
C ILE A 9 -2.27 0.65 -9.10
N ALA A 10 -2.94 1.49 -9.89
CA ALA A 10 -3.17 2.88 -9.52
C ALA A 10 -3.96 2.98 -8.21
N LEU A 11 -5.00 2.18 -8.04
CA LEU A 11 -5.77 2.13 -6.80
C LEU A 11 -4.88 1.72 -5.62
N THR A 12 -4.08 0.69 -5.78
CA THR A 12 -3.15 0.22 -4.75
C THR A 12 -2.16 1.34 -4.37
N ALA A 13 -1.61 2.03 -5.37
CA ALA A 13 -0.69 3.14 -5.13
C ALA A 13 -1.37 4.27 -4.37
N LEU A 14 -2.59 4.65 -4.76
CA LEU A 14 -3.34 5.71 -4.09
C LEU A 14 -3.69 5.34 -2.65
N LEU A 15 -4.03 4.09 -2.38
CA LEU A 15 -4.25 3.61 -1.01
C LEU A 15 -2.99 3.78 -0.16
N HIS A 16 -1.83 3.50 -0.72
CA HIS A 16 -0.56 3.65 0.02
C HIS A 16 -0.18 5.11 0.23
N VAL A 17 -0.54 6.01 -0.71
CA VAL A 17 -0.45 7.45 -0.47
C VAL A 17 -1.37 7.85 0.69
N GLY A 18 -2.58 7.30 0.74
CA GLY A 18 -3.50 7.53 1.84
C GLY A 18 -2.93 7.06 3.18
N PHE A 19 -2.30 5.90 3.22
CA PHE A 19 -1.63 5.41 4.43
C PHE A 19 -0.49 6.33 4.85
N LEU A 20 0.31 6.82 3.89
CA LEU A 20 1.36 7.80 4.17
C LEU A 20 0.77 9.04 4.84
N VAL A 21 -0.30 9.60 4.30
CA VAL A 21 -0.94 10.80 4.83
C VAL A 21 -1.44 10.55 6.27
N LEU A 22 -2.13 9.44 6.50
CA LEU A 22 -2.61 9.09 7.83
C LEU A 22 -1.48 8.90 8.83
N GLU A 23 -0.42 8.21 8.42
CA GLU A 23 0.64 7.82 9.32
C GLU A 23 1.66 8.92 9.57
N MET A 24 1.90 9.80 8.61
CA MET A 24 2.87 10.89 8.76
C MET A 24 2.25 12.18 9.25
N PHE A 25 1.02 12.48 8.85
CA PHE A 25 0.43 13.80 9.08
C PHE A 25 -0.83 13.80 9.93
N LEU A 26 -1.59 12.72 9.97
CA LEU A 26 -2.88 12.67 10.66
C LEU A 26 -2.91 11.71 11.86
N TRP A 27 -1.79 11.08 12.19
CA TRP A 27 -1.71 9.99 13.17
C TRP A 27 -2.28 10.38 14.53
N THR A 28 -1.85 11.51 15.09
CA THR A 28 -2.27 11.98 16.41
C THR A 28 -3.59 12.74 16.39
N GLY A 29 -4.06 13.09 15.20
CA GLY A 29 -5.32 13.85 15.05
C GLY A 29 -6.55 12.94 15.14
N PRO A 30 -7.76 13.55 15.10
CA PRO A 30 -9.00 12.77 15.25
C PRO A 30 -9.18 11.69 14.20
N ARG A 31 -8.79 11.95 12.93
CA ARG A 31 -8.96 10.99 11.84
C ARG A 31 -8.04 9.78 12.01
N GLY A 32 -6.75 10.01 12.28
CA GLY A 32 -5.80 8.93 12.47
C GLY A 32 -6.18 8.06 13.65
N ARG A 33 -6.54 8.67 14.78
CA ARG A 33 -6.97 7.95 15.96
C ARG A 33 -8.24 7.14 15.73
N ALA A 34 -9.19 7.70 14.96
CA ALA A 34 -10.45 7.01 14.66
C ALA A 34 -10.19 5.79 13.75
N VAL A 35 -9.40 5.95 12.71
CA VAL A 35 -9.08 4.86 11.75
C VAL A 35 -8.38 3.70 12.45
N PHE A 36 -7.39 3.99 13.31
CA PHE A 36 -6.59 2.97 13.98
C PHE A 36 -7.06 2.66 15.40
N ARG A 37 -8.17 3.27 15.83
CA ARG A 37 -8.78 3.03 17.15
C ARG A 37 -7.79 3.21 18.30
N MET A 38 -7.13 4.36 18.33
CA MET A 38 -6.11 4.68 19.32
C MET A 38 -6.61 5.73 20.30
N THR A 39 -6.15 5.62 21.55
CA THR A 39 -6.23 6.73 22.49
C THR A 39 -5.23 7.82 22.12
N PRO A 40 -5.39 9.07 22.57
CA PRO A 40 -4.39 10.12 22.32
C PRO A 40 -2.99 9.73 22.79
N GLU A 41 -2.88 9.04 23.91
CA GLU A 41 -1.60 8.60 24.47
C GLU A 41 -0.94 7.54 23.60
N GLN A 42 -1.71 6.57 23.12
CA GLN A 42 -1.21 5.55 22.20
C GLN A 42 -0.69 6.16 20.91
N ALA A 43 -1.44 7.11 20.36
CA ALA A 43 -1.05 7.79 19.13
C ALA A 43 0.25 8.57 19.32
N GLU A 44 0.39 9.31 20.40
CA GLU A 44 1.61 10.08 20.67
C GLU A 44 2.81 9.18 20.89
N THR A 45 2.64 8.08 21.62
CA THR A 45 3.73 7.12 21.88
C THR A 45 4.26 6.47 20.62
N THR A 46 3.39 6.24 19.62
CA THR A 46 3.75 5.53 18.39
C THR A 46 3.98 6.48 17.20
N ARG A 47 3.92 7.78 17.41
CA ARG A 47 3.96 8.78 16.34
C ARG A 47 5.18 8.66 15.44
N VAL A 48 6.37 8.51 16.01
CA VAL A 48 7.61 8.43 15.25
C VAL A 48 7.65 7.15 14.41
N LEU A 49 7.24 6.02 14.99
CA LEU A 49 7.20 4.75 14.28
C LEU A 49 6.18 4.80 13.14
N ALA A 50 5.01 5.39 13.39
CA ALA A 50 3.98 5.55 12.37
C ALA A 50 4.47 6.42 11.20
N ALA A 51 5.17 7.52 11.49
CA ALA A 51 5.72 8.38 10.44
C ALA A 51 6.73 7.63 9.56
N ASN A 52 7.61 6.84 10.16
CA ASN A 52 8.53 6.00 9.40
C ASN A 52 7.80 5.00 8.52
N GLN A 53 6.78 4.35 9.05
CA GLN A 53 5.96 3.40 8.28
C GLN A 53 5.25 4.09 7.12
N GLY A 54 4.73 5.29 7.35
CA GLY A 54 4.13 6.10 6.30
C GLY A 54 5.10 6.42 5.17
N LEU A 55 6.33 6.74 5.51
CA LEU A 55 7.37 6.98 4.51
C LEU A 55 7.61 5.73 3.65
N TYR A 56 7.70 4.54 4.25
CA TYR A 56 7.85 3.29 3.50
C TYR A 56 6.62 3.02 2.62
N ASN A 57 5.43 3.34 3.07
CA ASN A 57 4.24 3.26 2.24
C ASN A 57 4.36 4.19 1.02
N GLY A 58 4.98 5.34 1.19
CA GLY A 58 5.29 6.25 0.09
C GLY A 58 6.26 5.64 -0.93
N PHE A 59 7.25 4.89 -0.48
CA PHE A 59 8.17 4.19 -1.38
C PHE A 59 7.44 3.12 -2.21
N LEU A 60 6.51 2.40 -1.60
CA LEU A 60 5.71 1.42 -2.33
C LEU A 60 4.83 2.11 -3.38
N ALA A 61 4.18 3.20 -3.00
CA ALA A 61 3.38 3.99 -3.94
C ALA A 61 4.22 4.52 -5.09
N ALA A 62 5.41 5.06 -4.80
CA ALA A 62 6.33 5.57 -5.82
C ALA A 62 6.74 4.47 -6.80
N GLY A 63 7.05 3.27 -6.29
CA GLY A 63 7.40 2.13 -7.13
C GLY A 63 6.25 1.68 -8.03
N LEU A 64 5.03 1.65 -7.49
CA LEU A 64 3.85 1.31 -8.26
C LEU A 64 3.56 2.35 -9.36
N PHE A 65 3.65 3.64 -9.05
CA PHE A 65 3.53 4.69 -10.07
C PHE A 65 4.62 4.58 -11.13
N TRP A 66 5.85 4.30 -10.71
CA TRP A 66 6.96 4.07 -11.63
C TRP A 66 6.63 2.93 -12.61
N SER A 67 6.04 1.85 -12.13
CA SER A 67 5.66 0.73 -12.97
C SER A 67 4.64 1.12 -14.06
N LEU A 68 3.80 2.12 -13.77
CA LEU A 68 2.78 2.58 -14.71
C LEU A 68 3.35 3.51 -15.80
N ILE A 69 4.41 4.25 -15.51
CA ILE A 69 5.01 5.20 -16.44
C ILE A 69 6.26 4.67 -17.13
N GLN A 70 6.76 3.50 -16.74
CA GLN A 70 7.94 2.90 -17.37
C GLN A 70 7.61 2.50 -18.82
N PRO A 71 8.31 3.06 -19.82
CA PRO A 71 7.95 2.82 -21.23
C PRO A 71 8.40 1.46 -21.75
N GLU A 72 9.41 0.84 -21.16
CA GLU A 72 9.92 -0.46 -21.59
C GLU A 72 9.02 -1.57 -21.01
N PRO A 73 8.30 -2.35 -21.86
CA PRO A 73 7.28 -3.29 -21.34
C PRO A 73 7.82 -4.37 -20.41
N ALA A 74 8.99 -4.92 -20.69
CA ALA A 74 9.57 -5.97 -19.86
C ALA A 74 9.94 -5.43 -18.49
N PHE A 75 10.55 -4.24 -18.44
CA PHE A 75 10.90 -3.60 -17.19
C PHE A 75 9.64 -3.19 -16.39
N ALA A 76 8.65 -2.66 -17.09
CA ALA A 76 7.38 -2.30 -16.44
C ALA A 76 6.73 -3.52 -15.79
N PHE A 77 6.75 -4.67 -16.47
CA PHE A 77 6.23 -5.93 -15.91
C PHE A 77 6.99 -6.33 -14.65
N GLU A 78 8.31 -6.27 -14.67
CA GLU A 78 9.14 -6.61 -13.51
C GLU A 78 8.83 -5.70 -12.32
N LEU A 79 8.71 -4.39 -12.55
CA LEU A 79 8.36 -3.43 -11.49
C LEU A 79 6.98 -3.71 -10.91
N LYS A 80 5.99 -3.98 -11.76
CA LYS A 80 4.63 -4.30 -11.30
C LYS A 80 4.63 -5.52 -10.40
N VAL A 81 5.26 -6.60 -10.83
CA VAL A 81 5.33 -7.83 -10.05
C VAL A 81 6.07 -7.60 -8.74
N PHE A 82 7.23 -6.95 -8.79
CA PHE A 82 8.03 -6.73 -7.59
C PHE A 82 7.27 -5.93 -6.52
N PHE A 83 6.73 -4.78 -6.90
CA PHE A 83 6.06 -3.91 -5.92
C PHE A 83 4.73 -4.48 -5.45
N LEU A 84 3.99 -5.17 -6.31
CA LEU A 84 2.76 -5.85 -5.89
C LEU A 84 3.06 -6.98 -4.91
N VAL A 85 4.11 -7.75 -5.15
CA VAL A 85 4.53 -8.79 -4.21
C VAL A 85 4.94 -8.18 -2.87
N CYS A 86 5.67 -7.05 -2.88
CA CYS A 86 6.01 -6.35 -1.64
C CYS A 86 4.77 -5.96 -0.85
N VAL A 87 3.76 -5.41 -1.52
CA VAL A 87 2.49 -5.03 -0.88
C VAL A 87 1.78 -6.25 -0.30
N ILE A 88 1.72 -7.34 -1.06
CA ILE A 88 1.05 -8.58 -0.64
C ILE A 88 1.74 -9.18 0.58
N VAL A 89 3.07 -9.24 0.58
CA VAL A 89 3.85 -9.74 1.72
C VAL A 89 3.59 -8.88 2.95
N ALA A 90 3.60 -7.55 2.79
CA ALA A 90 3.31 -6.63 3.88
C ALA A 90 1.88 -6.82 4.41
N ALA A 91 0.91 -7.04 3.52
CA ALA A 91 -0.48 -7.28 3.90
C ALA A 91 -0.64 -8.59 4.68
N ILE A 92 0.02 -9.65 4.24
CA ILE A 92 0.00 -10.95 4.94
C ILE A 92 0.60 -10.80 6.34
N TYR A 93 1.74 -10.15 6.44
CA TYR A 93 2.37 -9.94 7.75
C TYR A 93 1.51 -9.07 8.66
N GLY A 94 0.91 -8.02 8.11
CA GLY A 94 0.00 -7.15 8.86
C GLY A 94 -1.26 -7.87 9.33
N ALA A 95 -1.81 -8.75 8.50
CA ALA A 95 -2.97 -9.56 8.86
C ALA A 95 -2.65 -10.52 10.00
N TRP A 96 -1.45 -11.10 9.97
CA TRP A 96 -1.02 -12.03 11.01
C TRP A 96 -0.63 -11.32 12.31
N SER A 97 0.11 -10.20 12.22
CA SER A 97 0.68 -9.51 13.39
C SER A 97 -0.25 -8.48 14.02
N VAL A 98 -1.20 -7.92 13.27
CA VAL A 98 -2.09 -6.86 13.74
C VAL A 98 -3.55 -7.28 13.60
N LYS A 99 -4.10 -7.28 12.37
CA LYS A 99 -5.52 -7.58 12.12
C LYS A 99 -5.70 -8.25 10.75
N PRO A 100 -6.56 -9.30 10.65
CA PRO A 100 -6.89 -9.91 9.34
C PRO A 100 -7.49 -8.93 8.33
N ARG A 101 -8.19 -7.88 8.80
CA ARG A 101 -8.78 -6.86 7.90
C ARG A 101 -7.74 -6.15 7.04
N ILE A 102 -6.49 -6.05 7.50
CA ILE A 102 -5.39 -5.45 6.73
C ILE A 102 -5.17 -6.21 5.43
N LEU A 103 -5.32 -7.54 5.44
CA LEU A 103 -5.19 -8.33 4.22
C LEU A 103 -6.22 -7.93 3.17
N LEU A 104 -7.46 -7.62 3.57
CA LEU A 104 -8.50 -7.20 2.63
C LEU A 104 -8.24 -5.78 2.08
N ILE A 105 -7.91 -4.85 2.94
CA ILE A 105 -7.77 -3.43 2.56
C ILE A 105 -6.49 -3.19 1.78
N GLN A 106 -5.37 -3.69 2.28
CA GLN A 106 -4.06 -3.49 1.66
C GLN A 106 -3.77 -4.55 0.61
N GLY A 107 -4.08 -5.80 0.91
CA GLY A 107 -3.74 -6.94 0.05
C GLY A 107 -4.74 -7.22 -1.04
N GLY A 108 -6.05 -6.97 -0.81
CA GLY A 108 -7.09 -7.30 -1.78
C GLY A 108 -6.85 -6.71 -3.16
N PRO A 109 -6.74 -5.38 -3.28
CA PRO A 109 -6.46 -4.75 -4.57
C PRO A 109 -5.13 -5.19 -5.17
N ALA A 110 -4.10 -5.39 -4.35
CA ALA A 110 -2.78 -5.81 -4.83
C ALA A 110 -2.80 -7.24 -5.38
N ILE A 111 -3.51 -8.16 -4.73
CA ILE A 111 -3.66 -9.53 -5.21
C ILE A 111 -4.42 -9.53 -6.54
N ALA A 112 -5.53 -8.80 -6.62
CA ALA A 112 -6.30 -8.67 -7.85
C ALA A 112 -5.43 -8.07 -8.96
N ALA A 113 -4.68 -7.03 -8.67
CA ALA A 113 -3.77 -6.41 -9.64
C ALA A 113 -2.74 -7.40 -10.15
N LEU A 114 -2.12 -8.17 -9.27
CA LEU A 114 -1.11 -9.15 -9.66
C LEU A 114 -1.70 -10.23 -10.57
N VAL A 115 -2.91 -10.73 -10.25
CA VAL A 115 -3.59 -11.71 -11.11
C VAL A 115 -3.77 -11.15 -12.53
N PHE A 116 -4.27 -9.92 -12.65
CA PHE A 116 -4.50 -9.30 -13.95
C PHE A 116 -3.19 -8.96 -14.68
N VAL A 117 -2.14 -8.58 -13.96
CA VAL A 117 -0.80 -8.38 -14.55
C VAL A 117 -0.30 -9.68 -15.18
N LEU A 118 -0.41 -10.79 -14.46
CA LEU A 118 0.05 -12.08 -14.96
C LEU A 118 -0.79 -12.57 -16.13
N MET A 119 -2.11 -12.31 -16.11
CA MET A 119 -2.99 -12.66 -17.22
C MET A 119 -2.74 -11.83 -18.47
N ALA A 120 -2.27 -10.61 -18.31
CA ALA A 120 -1.99 -9.70 -19.42
C ALA A 120 -0.59 -9.90 -20.04
N SER A 121 0.28 -10.65 -19.38
CA SER A 121 1.65 -10.86 -19.83
C SER A 121 1.77 -11.93 -20.93
#